data_2935ce80d0faf8d595b712b80cf201d1
#
_entry.id   2935ce80d0faf8d595b712b80cf201d1
#
_cell.length_a   1.000
_cell.length_b   1.000
_cell.length_c   1.000
_cell.angle_alpha   90.00
_cell.angle_beta   90.00
_cell.angle_gamma   90.00
#
_symmetry.space_group_name_H-M   'P 1'
#
loop_
_entity.id
_entity.type
_entity.pdbx_description
1 polymer ?
#
loop_
_entity_poly.entity_id
_entity_poly.type
_entity_poly.pdbx_seq_one_letter_code
_entity_poly.pdbx_strand_id
1 'polypeptide(L)'
;TLLNETGLFEISGVGMSSIKMKNGFNHDKTVIHHYKGMNKGLIWNLADAEPHAFDSQQLLPANTAFATFSDSKLEYLWQWIQKQAAEAGIPKLQQGVGMVGPMLKSKGIDLDALLGSLGGKSGIIMTLDESKMVKIPVKDMTIEFPDPALAIVIYVEDDSLFNLLQKFVPAPPLEEGGMKKIVGPVVPLPITLNPMVIRKDNLLIFASNGKIADAILARQNGLSKNPEFKNLSFNMPEKGNSYTFLSSKIFKTITGIQEKALEKAGTKEKKMYAAFKRLKILPKDLAFYTVKQNTAEGFIHTSNNNLPLGGSAILPAMLVGGVVAAIAVPNYLTAMNKGKQKATMGDMVTISHAVKAYIADKGHAPKAKTMVELKQELVPNYIKMLPCNDAWGHEFHYTAGMDGKAEAFCIGSGGKNGVFKGWQQSGFYTVTEVRHFDKDIIICNGAFTFGPKIKSKSKKK
;
A
#
# COMPACT_ATOMS: atom_id res chain seq x y z
N THR A 1 4.43 26.77 16.56
CA THR A 1 4.39 26.08 15.24
C THR A 1 3.95 24.64 15.44
N LEU A 2 3.29 24.02 14.44
CA LEU A 2 2.83 22.64 14.48
C LEU A 2 3.94 21.65 14.92
N LEU A 3 5.18 21.87 14.50
CA LEU A 3 6.34 21.07 14.86
C LEU A 3 6.62 21.08 16.38
N ASN A 4 6.39 22.19 17.08
CA ASN A 4 6.57 22.25 18.54
C ASN A 4 5.59 21.31 19.25
N GLU A 5 4.33 21.28 18.79
CA GLU A 5 3.26 20.46 19.37
C GLU A 5 3.45 18.95 19.09
N THR A 6 4.33 18.58 18.12
CA THR A 6 4.66 17.15 17.90
C THR A 6 5.49 16.55 19.03
N GLY A 7 6.24 17.35 19.79
CA GLY A 7 7.18 16.89 20.81
C GLY A 7 8.58 16.53 20.26
N LEU A 8 8.86 16.78 18.97
CA LEU A 8 10.18 16.51 18.39
C LEU A 8 11.28 17.38 18.99
N PHE A 9 10.98 18.63 19.34
CA PHE A 9 11.91 19.54 20.01
C PHE A 9 12.05 19.27 21.52
N GLU A 10 11.26 18.36 22.06
CA GLU A 10 11.39 17.91 23.44
C GLU A 10 12.48 16.83 23.59
N ILE A 11 13.00 16.28 22.49
CA ILE A 11 14.05 15.29 22.50
C ILE A 11 15.36 15.93 22.98
N SER A 12 15.89 15.41 24.10
CA SER A 12 17.17 15.85 24.68
C SER A 12 18.37 15.04 24.17
N GLY A 13 18.14 13.81 23.71
CA GLY A 13 19.21 12.96 23.21
C GLY A 13 18.72 11.62 22.69
N VAL A 14 19.56 11.00 21.86
CA VAL A 14 19.36 9.65 21.35
C VAL A 14 20.65 8.85 21.61
N GLY A 15 20.50 7.71 22.29
CA GLY A 15 21.60 6.77 22.55
C GLY A 15 21.33 5.44 21.85
N MET A 16 22.38 4.82 21.32
CA MET A 16 22.27 3.52 20.65
C MET A 16 23.38 2.58 21.09
N SER A 17 23.07 1.30 21.26
CA SER A 17 24.04 0.23 21.46
C SER A 17 23.66 -0.98 20.59
N SER A 18 24.67 -1.72 20.14
CA SER A 18 24.50 -2.94 19.34
C SER A 18 25.54 -3.96 19.76
N ILE A 19 25.10 -5.16 20.13
CA ILE A 19 25.96 -6.24 20.63
C ILE A 19 25.63 -7.51 19.85
N LYS A 20 26.64 -8.16 19.28
CA LYS A 20 26.46 -9.47 18.63
C LYS A 20 26.34 -10.56 19.69
N MET A 21 25.22 -11.28 19.68
CA MET A 21 24.95 -12.38 20.59
C MET A 21 25.54 -13.72 20.08
N LYS A 22 25.70 -14.68 20.98
CA LYS A 22 26.22 -16.04 20.65
C LYS A 22 25.33 -16.80 19.66
N ASN A 23 24.03 -16.52 19.62
CA ASN A 23 23.08 -17.14 18.68
C ASN A 23 23.12 -16.53 17.25
N GLY A 24 24.05 -15.60 17.00
CA GLY A 24 24.25 -14.98 15.68
C GLY A 24 23.42 -13.73 15.39
N PHE A 25 22.44 -13.41 16.22
CA PHE A 25 21.67 -12.16 16.12
C PHE A 25 22.39 -10.99 16.80
N ASN A 26 22.07 -9.78 16.39
CA ASN A 26 22.45 -8.57 17.09
C ASN A 26 21.37 -8.20 18.09
N HIS A 27 21.78 -7.81 19.30
CA HIS A 27 20.92 -7.21 20.31
C HIS A 27 21.16 -5.70 20.30
N ASP A 28 20.19 -4.96 19.81
CA ASP A 28 20.25 -3.52 19.66
C ASP A 28 19.32 -2.86 20.67
N LYS A 29 19.80 -1.78 21.28
CA LYS A 29 19.00 -0.94 22.16
C LYS A 29 19.13 0.52 21.73
N THR A 30 18.01 1.17 21.46
CA THR A 30 17.93 2.61 21.17
C THR A 30 17.12 3.28 22.27
N VAL A 31 17.65 4.35 22.84
CA VAL A 31 16.96 5.19 23.83
C VAL A 31 16.76 6.56 23.21
N ILE A 32 15.53 7.05 23.25
CA ILE A 32 15.18 8.42 22.86
C ILE A 32 14.71 9.10 24.14
N HIS A 33 15.45 10.07 24.61
CA HIS A 33 15.24 10.76 25.87
C HIS A 33 14.67 12.16 25.64
N HIS A 34 13.72 12.63 26.44
CA HIS A 34 13.21 13.99 26.40
C HIS A 34 13.80 14.82 27.55
N TYR A 35 13.76 16.15 27.42
CA TYR A 35 14.13 17.05 28.52
C TYR A 35 13.20 16.83 29.72
N LYS A 36 13.73 16.95 30.93
CA LYS A 36 12.98 16.77 32.16
C LYS A 36 11.72 17.67 32.19
N GLY A 37 10.56 17.05 32.32
CA GLY A 37 9.28 17.74 32.33
C GLY A 37 8.74 18.20 30.97
N MET A 38 9.45 17.85 29.87
CA MET A 38 9.04 18.15 28.48
C MET A 38 8.57 16.88 27.76
N ASN A 39 7.38 16.40 28.12
CA ASN A 39 6.76 15.19 27.52
C ASN A 39 5.29 15.45 27.13
N LYS A 40 4.99 16.67 26.72
CA LYS A 40 3.61 17.09 26.40
C LYS A 40 3.25 16.91 24.93
N GLY A 41 4.25 16.77 24.06
CA GLY A 41 4.05 16.64 22.63
C GLY A 41 3.37 15.32 22.24
N LEU A 42 2.82 15.33 21.01
CA LEU A 42 2.03 14.23 20.46
C LEU A 42 2.75 12.87 20.56
N ILE A 43 4.04 12.81 20.21
CA ILE A 43 4.79 11.55 20.14
C ILE A 43 4.89 10.82 21.48
N TRP A 44 4.85 11.55 22.59
CA TRP A 44 4.96 10.99 23.94
C TRP A 44 3.63 10.45 24.47
N ASN A 45 2.50 10.92 23.90
CA ASN A 45 1.16 10.68 24.43
C ASN A 45 0.28 9.81 23.50
N LEU A 46 0.79 9.37 22.33
CA LEU A 46 0.03 8.54 21.39
C LEU A 46 -0.20 7.10 21.86
N ALA A 47 0.53 6.64 22.85
CA ALA A 47 0.40 5.31 23.43
C ALA A 47 0.31 5.41 24.97
N ASP A 48 0.09 4.28 25.63
CA ASP A 48 0.09 4.25 27.09
C ASP A 48 1.43 4.67 27.68
N ALA A 49 1.36 5.31 28.86
CA ALA A 49 2.55 5.85 29.51
C ALA A 49 3.49 4.74 30.02
N GLU A 50 2.93 3.58 30.41
CA GLU A 50 3.70 2.49 31.01
C GLU A 50 3.66 1.21 30.18
N PRO A 51 4.77 0.45 30.15
CA PRO A 51 4.82 -0.86 29.51
C PRO A 51 3.96 -1.89 30.24
N HIS A 52 3.17 -2.66 29.50
CA HIS A 52 2.33 -3.76 30.02
C HIS A 52 2.69 -5.10 29.35
N ALA A 53 2.18 -6.21 29.92
CA ALA A 53 2.39 -7.54 29.37
C ALA A 53 1.74 -7.69 27.99
N PHE A 54 2.33 -8.52 27.12
CA PHE A 54 1.86 -8.76 25.76
C PHE A 54 0.78 -9.86 25.70
N ASP A 55 -0.43 -9.57 26.19
CA ASP A 55 -1.59 -10.46 26.10
C ASP A 55 -1.94 -10.87 24.65
N SER A 56 -1.68 -9.96 23.69
CA SER A 56 -1.89 -10.20 22.27
C SER A 56 -1.00 -11.31 21.68
N GLN A 57 0.10 -11.70 22.34
CA GLN A 57 0.91 -12.84 21.88
C GLN A 57 0.13 -14.17 21.93
N GLN A 58 -0.89 -14.30 22.78
CA GLN A 58 -1.78 -15.46 22.82
C GLN A 58 -2.55 -15.65 21.49
N LEU A 59 -2.73 -14.57 20.72
CA LEU A 59 -3.45 -14.58 19.45
C LEU A 59 -2.60 -15.08 18.28
N LEU A 60 -1.27 -15.28 18.47
CA LEU A 60 -0.34 -15.56 17.39
C LEU A 60 -0.25 -17.06 17.07
N PRO A 61 -0.67 -17.49 15.84
CA PRO A 61 -0.52 -18.87 15.37
C PRO A 61 0.95 -19.30 15.25
N ALA A 62 1.22 -20.60 15.25
CA ALA A 62 2.57 -21.15 15.15
C ALA A 62 3.28 -20.82 13.81
N ASN A 63 2.51 -20.66 12.74
CA ASN A 63 3.00 -20.29 11.40
C ASN A 63 2.99 -18.78 11.13
N THR A 64 2.91 -17.95 12.19
CA THR A 64 3.04 -16.51 12.07
C THR A 64 4.38 -16.16 11.42
N ALA A 65 4.31 -15.41 10.33
CA ALA A 65 5.47 -14.92 9.60
C ALA A 65 5.74 -13.43 9.88
N PHE A 66 4.69 -12.66 10.17
CA PHE A 66 4.77 -11.29 10.63
C PHE A 66 3.68 -11.03 11.66
N ALA A 67 4.02 -10.33 12.72
CA ALA A 67 3.05 -9.80 13.67
C ALA A 67 3.53 -8.46 14.22
N THR A 68 2.63 -7.52 14.35
CA THR A 68 2.86 -6.27 15.07
C THR A 68 1.64 -5.93 15.89
N PHE A 69 1.86 -5.52 17.12
CA PHE A 69 0.83 -4.97 17.99
C PHE A 69 1.35 -3.70 18.63
N SER A 70 0.50 -2.71 18.76
CA SER A 70 0.85 -1.42 19.32
C SER A 70 -0.33 -0.82 20.05
N ASP A 71 -0.04 -0.15 21.16
CA ASP A 71 -0.98 0.77 21.77
C ASP A 71 -1.14 2.00 20.88
N SER A 72 -2.35 2.54 20.84
CA SER A 72 -2.66 3.74 20.08
C SER A 72 -3.87 4.47 20.66
N LYS A 73 -3.70 5.71 21.06
CA LYS A 73 -4.77 6.59 21.54
C LYS A 73 -5.33 7.41 20.39
N LEU A 74 -6.16 6.76 19.54
CA LEU A 74 -6.72 7.40 18.33
C LEU A 74 -7.66 8.56 18.67
N GLU A 75 -8.38 8.48 19.78
CA GLU A 75 -9.20 9.59 20.29
C GLU A 75 -8.32 10.81 20.63
N TYR A 76 -7.22 10.60 21.35
CA TYR A 76 -6.25 11.65 21.65
C TYR A 76 -5.65 12.26 20.38
N LEU A 77 -5.29 11.42 19.38
CA LEU A 77 -4.81 11.91 18.10
C LEU A 77 -5.83 12.79 17.39
N TRP A 78 -7.11 12.40 17.41
CA TRP A 78 -8.18 13.18 16.82
C TRP A 78 -8.39 14.52 17.53
N GLN A 79 -8.42 14.52 18.84
CA GLN A 79 -8.51 15.75 19.65
C GLN A 79 -7.32 16.67 19.39
N TRP A 80 -6.11 16.12 19.28
CA TRP A 80 -4.92 16.87 18.93
C TRP A 80 -5.03 17.50 17.54
N ILE A 81 -5.50 16.77 16.52
CA ILE A 81 -5.74 17.28 15.16
C ILE A 81 -6.74 18.45 15.19
N GLN A 82 -7.84 18.31 15.91
CA GLN A 82 -8.85 19.36 16.05
C GLN A 82 -8.25 20.62 16.69
N LYS A 83 -7.50 20.46 17.76
CA LYS A 83 -6.79 21.55 18.44
C LYS A 83 -5.83 22.26 17.49
N GLN A 84 -4.98 21.52 16.82
CA GLN A 84 -4.00 22.08 15.89
C GLN A 84 -4.67 22.83 14.72
N ALA A 85 -5.76 22.30 14.19
CA ALA A 85 -6.51 22.96 13.13
C ALA A 85 -7.13 24.29 13.61
N ALA A 86 -7.64 24.32 14.86
CA ALA A 86 -8.19 25.53 15.48
C ALA A 86 -7.10 26.62 15.69
N GLU A 87 -5.91 26.22 16.12
CA GLU A 87 -4.80 27.13 16.47
C GLU A 87 -3.97 27.57 15.26
N ALA A 88 -4.04 26.85 14.13
CA ALA A 88 -3.22 27.12 12.94
C ALA A 88 -3.51 28.47 12.26
N GLY A 89 -4.65 29.13 12.57
CA GLY A 89 -5.04 30.37 11.91
C GLY A 89 -5.32 30.27 10.42
N ILE A 90 -5.53 29.06 9.91
CA ILE A 90 -5.83 28.76 8.49
C ILE A 90 -7.31 28.42 8.35
N PRO A 91 -8.17 29.35 7.87
CA PRO A 91 -9.63 29.15 7.86
C PRO A 91 -10.09 27.89 7.11
N LYS A 92 -9.44 27.56 5.99
CA LYS A 92 -9.77 26.36 5.21
C LYS A 92 -9.45 25.05 5.96
N LEU A 93 -8.40 25.04 6.78
CA LEU A 93 -8.03 23.88 7.60
C LEU A 93 -9.03 23.70 8.75
N GLN A 94 -9.36 24.80 9.46
CA GLN A 94 -10.37 24.80 10.52
C GLN A 94 -11.71 24.30 10.02
N GLN A 95 -12.18 24.87 8.88
CA GLN A 95 -13.43 24.44 8.26
C GLN A 95 -13.36 22.98 7.83
N GLY A 96 -12.27 22.53 7.19
CA GLY A 96 -12.11 21.15 6.73
C GLY A 96 -12.19 20.15 7.87
N VAL A 97 -11.42 20.35 8.95
CA VAL A 97 -11.42 19.47 10.13
C VAL A 97 -12.74 19.56 10.87
N GLY A 98 -13.30 20.76 11.08
CA GLY A 98 -14.58 20.97 11.76
C GLY A 98 -15.78 20.36 11.03
N MET A 99 -15.69 20.15 9.70
CA MET A 99 -16.75 19.49 8.93
C MET A 99 -16.72 17.97 8.98
N VAL A 100 -15.62 17.34 9.44
CA VAL A 100 -15.49 15.87 9.44
C VAL A 100 -16.55 15.22 10.32
N GLY A 101 -16.70 15.66 11.56
CA GLY A 101 -17.71 15.13 12.51
C GLY A 101 -19.15 15.27 11.96
N PRO A 102 -19.61 16.49 11.61
CA PRO A 102 -20.93 16.70 11.01
C PRO A 102 -21.18 15.92 9.73
N MET A 103 -20.16 15.82 8.85
CA MET A 103 -20.26 15.04 7.61
C MET A 103 -20.42 13.54 7.88
N LEU A 104 -19.72 12.98 8.84
CA LEU A 104 -19.86 11.58 9.25
C LEU A 104 -21.19 11.36 9.94
N LYS A 105 -21.61 12.27 10.82
CA LYS A 105 -22.89 12.21 11.53
C LYS A 105 -24.08 12.25 10.57
N SER A 106 -24.01 13.02 9.48
CA SER A 106 -25.04 13.01 8.42
C SER A 106 -25.18 11.66 7.70
N LYS A 107 -24.15 10.81 7.80
CA LYS A 107 -24.15 9.42 7.28
C LYS A 107 -24.46 8.39 8.39
N GLY A 108 -24.87 8.83 9.56
CA GLY A 108 -25.19 7.97 10.70
C GLY A 108 -23.94 7.42 11.42
N ILE A 109 -22.79 8.09 11.29
CA ILE A 109 -21.53 7.74 11.95
C ILE A 109 -21.20 8.82 12.97
N ASP A 110 -21.25 8.48 14.24
CA ASP A 110 -20.76 9.31 15.34
C ASP A 110 -19.27 9.00 15.54
N LEU A 111 -18.41 9.93 15.11
CA LEU A 111 -16.95 9.71 15.14
C LEU A 111 -16.40 9.64 16.57
N ASP A 112 -16.88 10.49 17.46
CA ASP A 112 -16.36 10.54 18.82
C ASP A 112 -16.77 9.28 19.60
N ALA A 113 -18.02 8.83 19.47
CA ALA A 113 -18.46 7.55 20.02
C ALA A 113 -17.68 6.37 19.43
N LEU A 114 -17.38 6.41 18.12
CA LEU A 114 -16.62 5.35 17.45
C LEU A 114 -15.17 5.30 17.96
N LEU A 115 -14.51 6.45 18.10
CA LEU A 115 -13.14 6.50 18.60
C LEU A 115 -13.07 6.10 20.08
N GLY A 116 -14.06 6.49 20.89
CA GLY A 116 -14.19 6.07 22.30
C GLY A 116 -14.47 4.57 22.48
N SER A 117 -15.03 3.90 21.44
CA SER A 117 -15.26 2.45 21.47
C SER A 117 -14.00 1.61 21.19
N LEU A 118 -12.87 2.23 20.87
CA LEU A 118 -11.61 1.54 20.60
C LEU A 118 -10.84 1.31 21.92
N GLY A 119 -10.43 0.06 22.16
CA GLY A 119 -9.70 -0.36 23.37
C GLY A 119 -8.19 -0.03 23.35
N GLY A 120 -7.79 0.96 22.55
CA GLY A 120 -6.42 1.51 22.58
C GLY A 120 -5.31 0.60 22.05
N LYS A 121 -5.62 -0.64 21.61
CA LYS A 121 -4.64 -1.60 21.10
C LYS A 121 -5.09 -2.19 19.77
N SER A 122 -4.15 -2.30 18.83
CA SER A 122 -4.40 -2.94 17.55
C SER A 122 -3.17 -3.68 17.02
N GLY A 123 -3.37 -4.60 16.09
CA GLY A 123 -2.28 -5.34 15.49
C GLY A 123 -2.60 -5.95 14.14
N ILE A 124 -1.55 -6.41 13.48
CA ILE A 124 -1.60 -7.11 12.20
C ILE A 124 -0.90 -8.43 12.38
N ILE A 125 -1.49 -9.50 11.89
CA ILE A 125 -0.95 -10.85 11.89
C ILE A 125 -0.93 -11.36 10.45
N MET A 126 0.23 -11.82 9.97
CA MET A 126 0.37 -12.54 8.71
C MET A 126 0.92 -13.92 8.97
N THR A 127 0.30 -14.92 8.40
CA THR A 127 0.78 -16.30 8.42
C THR A 127 1.21 -16.74 7.03
N LEU A 128 2.14 -17.69 6.97
CA LEU A 128 2.54 -18.38 5.75
C LEU A 128 2.37 -19.89 5.98
N ASP A 129 1.49 -20.51 5.19
CA ASP A 129 1.25 -21.97 5.24
C ASP A 129 2.17 -22.67 4.23
N GLU A 130 3.33 -23.15 4.69
CA GLU A 130 4.32 -23.84 3.86
C GLU A 130 3.84 -25.22 3.37
N SER A 131 2.78 -25.78 3.97
CA SER A 131 2.17 -27.03 3.51
C SER A 131 1.33 -26.85 2.24
N LYS A 132 0.97 -25.60 1.92
CA LYS A 132 0.16 -25.25 0.77
C LYS A 132 0.83 -24.17 -0.07
N MET A 133 1.27 -24.55 -1.27
CA MET A 133 1.86 -23.60 -2.22
C MET A 133 0.78 -22.99 -3.12
N VAL A 134 0.77 -21.68 -3.19
CA VAL A 134 -0.05 -20.92 -4.13
C VAL A 134 0.73 -20.70 -5.41
N LYS A 135 0.08 -20.92 -6.56
CA LYS A 135 0.65 -20.74 -7.90
C LYS A 135 -0.04 -19.58 -8.60
N ILE A 136 0.69 -18.52 -8.87
CA ILE A 136 0.18 -17.37 -9.62
C ILE A 136 0.85 -17.35 -11.00
N PRO A 137 0.09 -17.51 -12.10
CA PRO A 137 0.63 -17.34 -13.43
C PRO A 137 0.89 -15.85 -13.68
N VAL A 138 2.14 -15.52 -14.04
CA VAL A 138 2.56 -14.14 -14.38
C VAL A 138 3.28 -14.19 -15.70
N LYS A 139 2.59 -13.81 -16.77
CA LYS A 139 3.09 -13.91 -18.17
C LYS A 139 3.56 -15.36 -18.46
N ASP A 140 4.84 -15.54 -18.80
CA ASP A 140 5.44 -16.81 -19.19
C ASP A 140 6.04 -17.60 -18.03
N MET A 141 5.67 -17.26 -16.78
CA MET A 141 6.17 -17.92 -15.59
C MET A 141 5.07 -18.15 -14.55
N THR A 142 5.26 -19.16 -13.72
CA THR A 142 4.43 -19.39 -12.54
C THR A 142 5.24 -19.04 -11.29
N ILE A 143 4.73 -18.10 -10.51
CA ILE A 143 5.27 -17.75 -9.20
C ILE A 143 4.62 -18.67 -8.16
N GLU A 144 5.44 -19.35 -7.38
CA GLU A 144 5.00 -20.22 -6.30
C GLU A 144 5.48 -19.66 -4.96
N PHE A 145 4.58 -19.59 -3.99
CA PHE A 145 4.90 -19.18 -2.62
C PHE A 145 3.93 -19.82 -1.62
N PRO A 146 4.31 -19.90 -0.32
CA PRO A 146 3.42 -20.41 0.72
C PRO A 146 2.12 -19.65 0.81
N ASP A 147 0.97 -20.35 1.05
CA ASP A 147 -0.35 -19.70 1.12
C ASP A 147 -0.37 -18.64 2.25
N PRO A 148 -0.53 -17.33 1.91
CA PRO A 148 -0.54 -16.28 2.90
C PRO A 148 -1.94 -16.08 3.45
N ALA A 149 -2.03 -15.78 4.74
CA ALA A 149 -3.24 -15.25 5.33
C ALA A 149 -2.93 -14.01 6.17
N LEU A 150 -3.86 -13.06 6.19
CA LEU A 150 -3.72 -11.79 6.87
C LEU A 150 -4.90 -11.59 7.83
N ALA A 151 -4.61 -11.06 9.01
CA ALA A 151 -5.63 -10.55 9.91
C ALA A 151 -5.21 -9.19 10.49
N ILE A 152 -6.20 -8.32 10.68
CA ILE A 152 -6.10 -7.10 11.48
C ILE A 152 -6.93 -7.33 12.72
N VAL A 153 -6.36 -7.10 13.88
CA VAL A 153 -7.00 -7.26 15.18
C VAL A 153 -7.08 -5.89 15.84
N ILE A 154 -8.28 -5.49 16.25
CA ILE A 154 -8.53 -4.26 16.97
C ILE A 154 -9.18 -4.64 18.31
N TYR A 155 -8.63 -4.13 19.40
CA TYR A 155 -9.29 -4.23 20.69
C TYR A 155 -10.41 -3.19 20.76
N VAL A 156 -11.57 -3.59 21.22
CA VAL A 156 -12.78 -2.75 21.27
C VAL A 156 -13.47 -2.89 22.62
N GLU A 157 -14.05 -1.78 23.08
CA GLU A 157 -14.81 -1.73 24.36
C GLU A 157 -16.26 -2.20 24.16
N ASP A 158 -16.83 -1.96 22.95
CA ASP A 158 -18.22 -2.27 22.64
C ASP A 158 -18.39 -2.73 21.17
N ASP A 159 -19.63 -2.85 20.72
CA ASP A 159 -19.99 -3.31 19.38
C ASP A 159 -20.13 -2.18 18.34
N SER A 160 -19.85 -0.93 18.69
CA SER A 160 -20.10 0.25 17.84
C SER A 160 -19.45 0.11 16.46
N LEU A 161 -18.15 -0.29 16.42
CA LEU A 161 -17.43 -0.48 15.17
C LEU A 161 -17.97 -1.68 14.36
N PHE A 162 -18.32 -2.79 15.03
CA PHE A 162 -18.92 -3.95 14.34
C PHE A 162 -20.28 -3.59 13.75
N ASN A 163 -21.15 -2.91 14.50
CA ASN A 163 -22.48 -2.48 14.07
C ASN A 163 -22.39 -1.47 12.92
N LEU A 164 -21.37 -0.60 12.92
CA LEU A 164 -21.11 0.29 11.79
C LEU A 164 -20.77 -0.49 10.53
N LEU A 165 -19.87 -1.49 10.60
CA LEU A 165 -19.48 -2.33 9.48
C LEU A 165 -20.66 -3.16 8.94
N GLN A 166 -21.51 -3.64 9.84
CA GLN A 166 -22.74 -4.38 9.48
C GLN A 166 -23.66 -3.60 8.55
N LYS A 167 -23.76 -2.26 8.70
CA LYS A 167 -24.59 -1.42 7.81
C LYS A 167 -24.18 -1.46 6.34
N PHE A 168 -22.94 -1.84 6.05
CA PHE A 168 -22.43 -1.94 4.67
C PHE A 168 -22.55 -3.34 4.06
N VAL A 169 -23.03 -4.32 4.85
CA VAL A 169 -23.18 -5.71 4.41
C VAL A 169 -24.67 -6.08 4.42
N PRO A 170 -25.26 -6.48 3.28
CA PRO A 170 -26.70 -6.74 3.20
C PRO A 170 -27.18 -7.95 4.00
N ALA A 171 -26.29 -8.89 4.34
CA ALA A 171 -26.65 -10.10 5.08
C ALA A 171 -26.59 -9.87 6.61
N PRO A 172 -27.53 -10.44 7.40
CA PRO A 172 -27.43 -10.40 8.84
C PRO A 172 -26.15 -11.12 9.33
N PRO A 173 -25.58 -10.70 10.47
CA PRO A 173 -24.44 -11.39 11.05
C PRO A 173 -24.83 -12.80 11.51
N LEU A 174 -23.89 -13.74 11.41
CA LEU A 174 -24.03 -15.05 12.03
C LEU A 174 -23.66 -14.87 13.51
N GLU A 175 -24.52 -15.38 14.40
CA GLU A 175 -24.27 -15.33 15.85
C GLU A 175 -24.17 -16.73 16.43
N GLU A 176 -23.06 -17.05 17.06
CA GLU A 176 -22.81 -18.37 17.66
C GLU A 176 -21.86 -18.23 18.86
N GLY A 177 -22.27 -18.73 20.02
CA GLY A 177 -21.41 -18.79 21.20
C GLY A 177 -20.86 -17.41 21.64
N GLY A 178 -21.65 -16.35 21.55
CA GLY A 178 -21.24 -14.98 21.86
C GLY A 178 -20.32 -14.32 20.81
N MET A 179 -20.11 -14.97 19.68
CA MET A 179 -19.39 -14.47 18.54
C MET A 179 -20.37 -13.93 17.49
N LYS A 180 -20.11 -12.72 16.98
CA LYS A 180 -20.81 -12.16 15.82
C LYS A 180 -19.87 -12.19 14.61
N LYS A 181 -20.36 -12.65 13.44
CA LYS A 181 -19.53 -12.85 12.26
C LYS A 181 -20.22 -12.32 11.00
N ILE A 182 -19.52 -11.49 10.26
CA ILE A 182 -19.87 -11.06 8.91
C ILE A 182 -18.94 -11.76 7.92
N VAL A 183 -19.50 -12.48 6.95
CA VAL A 183 -18.72 -13.16 5.92
C VAL A 183 -18.85 -12.40 4.61
N GLY A 184 -17.73 -12.00 4.05
CA GLY A 184 -17.66 -11.36 2.74
C GLY A 184 -17.78 -12.37 1.59
N PRO A 185 -17.92 -11.89 0.35
CA PRO A 185 -17.96 -12.76 -0.82
C PRO A 185 -16.60 -13.48 -1.00
N VAL A 186 -16.67 -14.73 -1.46
CA VAL A 186 -15.46 -15.46 -1.88
C VAL A 186 -14.88 -14.78 -3.10
N VAL A 187 -13.61 -14.39 -3.01
CA VAL A 187 -12.89 -13.77 -4.13
C VAL A 187 -12.16 -14.87 -4.91
N PRO A 188 -12.46 -15.08 -6.20
CA PRO A 188 -11.84 -16.12 -7.01
C PRO A 188 -10.42 -15.73 -7.41
N LEU A 189 -9.49 -15.81 -6.48
CA LEU A 189 -8.06 -15.62 -6.69
C LEU A 189 -7.33 -16.95 -6.42
N PRO A 190 -6.09 -17.11 -6.93
CA PRO A 190 -5.26 -18.26 -6.59
C PRO A 190 -5.00 -18.40 -5.09
N ILE A 191 -5.14 -17.30 -4.33
CA ILE A 191 -5.02 -17.23 -2.87
C ILE A 191 -6.38 -17.51 -2.25
N THR A 192 -6.42 -18.22 -1.12
CA THR A 192 -7.67 -18.48 -0.39
C THR A 192 -8.17 -17.20 0.27
N LEU A 193 -9.03 -16.45 -0.42
CA LEU A 193 -9.67 -15.25 0.09
C LEU A 193 -11.17 -15.50 0.32
N ASN A 194 -11.54 -15.57 1.59
CA ASN A 194 -12.91 -15.53 2.08
C ASN A 194 -12.94 -14.56 3.25
N PRO A 195 -12.94 -13.24 2.98
CA PRO A 195 -12.77 -12.23 4.01
C PRO A 195 -13.94 -12.25 4.99
N MET A 196 -13.64 -12.02 6.25
CA MET A 196 -14.64 -11.97 7.32
C MET A 196 -14.28 -10.95 8.39
N VAL A 197 -15.30 -10.47 9.06
CA VAL A 197 -15.18 -9.65 10.26
C VAL A 197 -15.81 -10.42 11.41
N ILE A 198 -15.07 -10.58 12.50
CA ILE A 198 -15.50 -11.31 13.68
C ILE A 198 -15.42 -10.39 14.89
N ARG A 199 -16.50 -10.34 15.67
CA ARG A 199 -16.58 -9.68 16.97
C ARG A 199 -16.70 -10.77 18.03
N LYS A 200 -15.71 -10.87 18.93
CA LYS A 200 -15.73 -11.80 20.06
C LYS A 200 -14.96 -11.21 21.23
N ASP A 201 -15.53 -11.30 22.42
CA ASP A 201 -15.02 -10.70 23.66
C ASP A 201 -14.70 -9.20 23.45
N ASN A 202 -13.44 -8.79 23.67
CA ASN A 202 -12.94 -7.45 23.41
C ASN A 202 -12.18 -7.33 22.06
N LEU A 203 -12.40 -8.28 21.11
CA LEU A 203 -11.70 -8.30 19.83
C LEU A 203 -12.64 -8.06 18.65
N LEU A 204 -12.19 -7.24 17.74
CA LEU A 204 -12.71 -7.14 16.38
C LEU A 204 -11.60 -7.58 15.40
N ILE A 205 -11.87 -8.67 14.66
CA ILE A 205 -10.89 -9.33 13.79
C ILE A 205 -11.35 -9.22 12.35
N PHE A 206 -10.54 -8.60 11.49
CA PHE A 206 -10.68 -8.65 10.05
C PHE A 206 -9.75 -9.75 9.53
N ALA A 207 -10.27 -10.84 9.04
CA ALA A 207 -9.48 -11.97 8.58
C ALA A 207 -9.65 -12.19 7.08
N SER A 208 -8.57 -12.54 6.39
CA SER A 208 -8.60 -12.87 4.96
C SER A 208 -9.25 -14.22 4.67
N ASN A 209 -9.33 -15.12 5.66
CA ASN A 209 -9.99 -16.42 5.58
C ASN A 209 -10.27 -16.99 6.98
N GLY A 210 -11.08 -18.06 7.01
CA GLY A 210 -11.48 -18.74 8.26
C GLY A 210 -10.30 -19.37 9.03
N LYS A 211 -9.30 -19.94 8.32
CA LYS A 211 -8.18 -20.61 9.00
C LYS A 211 -7.41 -19.68 9.95
N ILE A 212 -7.08 -18.46 9.49
CA ILE A 212 -6.37 -17.51 10.35
C ILE A 212 -7.29 -17.01 11.46
N ALA A 213 -8.58 -16.81 11.18
CA ALA A 213 -9.55 -16.38 12.19
C ALA A 213 -9.66 -17.40 13.32
N ASP A 214 -9.85 -18.69 12.98
CA ASP A 214 -9.98 -19.78 13.95
C ASP A 214 -8.68 -19.94 14.77
N ALA A 215 -7.51 -19.84 14.12
CA ALA A 215 -6.22 -19.92 14.79
C ALA A 215 -5.98 -18.77 15.79
N ILE A 216 -6.45 -17.55 15.49
CA ILE A 216 -6.40 -16.39 16.40
C ILE A 216 -7.35 -16.61 17.57
N LEU A 217 -8.59 -17.04 17.31
CA LEU A 217 -9.63 -17.27 18.33
C LEU A 217 -9.29 -18.41 19.28
N ALA A 218 -8.49 -19.39 18.84
CA ALA A 218 -8.02 -20.49 19.67
C ALA A 218 -7.07 -20.03 20.81
N ARG A 219 -6.46 -18.85 20.71
CA ARG A 219 -5.59 -18.26 21.76
C ARG A 219 -4.50 -19.21 22.31
N GLN A 220 -3.87 -20.00 21.41
CA GLN A 220 -2.95 -21.06 21.83
C GLN A 220 -1.50 -20.62 22.03
N ASN A 221 -1.21 -19.31 21.82
CA ASN A 221 0.17 -18.79 21.82
C ASN A 221 1.12 -19.66 20.96
N GLY A 222 0.67 -20.01 19.77
CA GLY A 222 1.39 -20.95 18.91
C GLY A 222 2.79 -20.49 18.52
N LEU A 223 2.97 -19.16 18.35
CA LEU A 223 4.27 -18.58 17.99
C LEU A 223 5.33 -18.82 19.06
N SER A 224 4.98 -18.91 20.35
CA SER A 224 5.93 -19.20 21.42
C SER A 224 6.64 -20.54 21.27
N LYS A 225 6.06 -21.47 20.48
CA LYS A 225 6.66 -22.77 20.17
C LYS A 225 7.62 -22.73 18.98
N ASN A 226 7.61 -21.63 18.21
CA ASN A 226 8.45 -21.47 17.02
C ASN A 226 9.92 -21.27 17.40
N PRO A 227 10.87 -22.09 16.89
CA PRO A 227 12.29 -21.98 17.25
C PRO A 227 12.92 -20.63 16.87
N GLU A 228 12.54 -20.04 15.71
CA GLU A 228 13.06 -18.74 15.30
C GLU A 228 12.59 -17.63 16.25
N PHE A 229 11.32 -17.67 16.64
CA PHE A 229 10.79 -16.72 17.62
C PHE A 229 11.46 -16.86 19.00
N LYS A 230 11.69 -18.10 19.48
CA LYS A 230 12.43 -18.34 20.75
C LYS A 230 13.82 -17.71 20.73
N ASN A 231 14.55 -17.86 19.62
CA ASN A 231 15.87 -17.27 19.47
C ASN A 231 15.85 -15.75 19.41
N LEU A 232 14.86 -15.18 18.71
CA LEU A 232 14.69 -13.74 18.58
C LEU A 232 14.12 -13.08 19.84
N SER A 233 13.31 -13.78 20.63
CA SER A 233 12.77 -13.27 21.90
C SER A 233 13.70 -13.47 23.09
N PHE A 234 14.85 -14.11 22.92
CA PHE A 234 15.80 -14.34 23.99
C PHE A 234 16.34 -12.99 24.54
N ASN A 235 16.29 -12.80 25.86
CA ASN A 235 16.67 -11.56 26.55
C ASN A 235 15.92 -10.29 26.08
N MET A 236 14.74 -10.45 25.51
CA MET A 236 13.89 -9.32 25.17
C MET A 236 12.97 -8.95 26.34
N PRO A 237 12.54 -7.67 26.41
CA PRO A 237 11.56 -7.26 27.42
C PRO A 237 10.25 -8.04 27.27
N GLU A 238 9.70 -8.50 28.41
CA GLU A 238 8.41 -9.18 28.49
C GLU A 238 7.21 -8.23 28.53
N LYS A 239 7.48 -6.94 28.75
CA LYS A 239 6.50 -5.85 28.79
C LYS A 239 6.87 -4.75 27.81
N GLY A 240 5.89 -4.12 27.22
CA GLY A 240 6.06 -2.99 26.33
C GLY A 240 4.74 -2.41 25.85
N ASN A 241 4.80 -1.36 25.06
CA ASN A 241 3.66 -0.69 24.46
C ASN A 241 3.47 -1.11 23.00
N SER A 242 4.51 -1.69 22.40
CA SER A 242 4.40 -2.34 21.11
C SER A 242 5.49 -3.41 20.93
N TYR A 243 5.20 -4.38 20.10
CA TYR A 243 6.18 -5.31 19.59
C TYR A 243 5.96 -5.60 18.12
N THR A 244 7.03 -6.01 17.45
CA THR A 244 6.96 -6.48 16.07
C THR A 244 7.86 -7.69 15.88
N PHE A 245 7.33 -8.72 15.26
CA PHE A 245 8.02 -9.93 14.84
C PHE A 245 8.01 -10.04 13.33
N LEU A 246 9.15 -10.31 12.73
CA LEU A 246 9.30 -10.68 11.34
C LEU A 246 10.14 -11.96 11.25
N SER A 247 9.55 -12.99 10.66
CA SER A 247 10.23 -14.25 10.35
C SER A 247 11.06 -14.14 9.08
N SER A 248 12.21 -14.78 9.05
CA SER A 248 13.05 -14.93 7.85
C SER A 248 12.30 -15.52 6.64
N LYS A 249 11.20 -16.24 6.87
CA LYS A 249 10.37 -16.85 5.84
C LYS A 249 9.84 -15.85 4.81
N ILE A 250 9.45 -14.65 5.25
CA ILE A 250 8.96 -13.60 4.34
C ILE A 250 10.04 -13.20 3.34
N PHE A 251 11.23 -12.87 3.84
CA PHE A 251 12.33 -12.43 2.97
C PHE A 251 12.85 -13.57 2.10
N LYS A 252 12.93 -14.79 2.62
CA LYS A 252 13.26 -15.98 1.82
C LYS A 252 12.25 -16.20 0.68
N THR A 253 10.94 -16.03 0.96
CA THR A 253 9.89 -16.14 -0.05
C THR A 253 10.04 -15.04 -1.10
N ILE A 254 10.20 -13.77 -0.70
CA ILE A 254 10.37 -12.64 -1.62
C ILE A 254 11.62 -12.80 -2.48
N THR A 255 12.76 -13.15 -1.88
CA THR A 255 14.01 -13.34 -2.63
C THR A 255 13.93 -14.53 -3.59
N GLY A 256 13.27 -15.62 -3.19
CA GLY A 256 13.03 -16.77 -4.07
C GLY A 256 12.17 -16.41 -5.29
N ILE A 257 11.11 -15.61 -5.10
CA ILE A 257 10.30 -15.09 -6.20
C ILE A 257 11.13 -14.19 -7.12
N GLN A 258 11.94 -13.30 -6.55
CA GLN A 258 12.79 -12.39 -7.32
C GLN A 258 13.87 -13.15 -8.12
N GLU A 259 14.51 -14.16 -7.53
CA GLU A 259 15.52 -14.99 -8.20
C GLU A 259 14.90 -15.75 -9.40
N LYS A 260 13.73 -16.38 -9.22
CA LYS A 260 12.99 -17.04 -10.32
C LYS A 260 12.58 -16.05 -11.42
N ALA A 261 12.13 -14.86 -11.05
CA ALA A 261 11.78 -13.82 -12.01
C ALA A 261 12.99 -13.33 -12.83
N LEU A 262 14.17 -13.29 -12.19
CA LEU A 262 15.42 -12.87 -12.83
C LEU A 262 16.01 -13.92 -13.78
N GLU A 263 15.74 -15.19 -13.58
CA GLU A 263 16.17 -16.23 -14.53
C GLU A 263 15.67 -15.94 -15.94
N LYS A 264 14.44 -15.42 -16.05
CA LYS A 264 13.77 -15.07 -17.32
C LYS A 264 13.91 -13.58 -17.72
N ALA A 265 14.58 -12.76 -16.90
CA ALA A 265 14.74 -11.33 -17.14
C ALA A 265 15.84 -11.05 -18.17
N GLY A 266 15.74 -9.91 -18.84
CA GLY A 266 16.75 -9.43 -19.77
C GLY A 266 18.06 -9.00 -19.10
N THR A 267 19.07 -8.73 -19.91
CA THR A 267 20.43 -8.39 -19.42
C THR A 267 20.44 -7.10 -18.58
N LYS A 268 19.57 -6.13 -18.89
CA LYS A 268 19.49 -4.84 -18.18
C LYS A 268 18.95 -5.03 -16.77
N GLU A 269 17.86 -5.80 -16.62
CA GLU A 269 17.24 -6.12 -15.34
C GLU A 269 18.19 -6.94 -14.45
N LYS A 270 18.89 -7.92 -15.02
CA LYS A 270 19.92 -8.71 -14.30
C LYS A 270 21.06 -7.84 -13.77
N LYS A 271 21.55 -6.86 -14.57
CA LYS A 271 22.59 -5.92 -14.13
C LYS A 271 22.10 -5.01 -13.00
N MET A 272 20.89 -4.49 -13.10
CA MET A 272 20.29 -3.63 -12.08
C MET A 272 20.11 -4.38 -10.77
N TYR A 273 19.59 -5.60 -10.80
CA TYR A 273 19.45 -6.44 -9.61
C TYR A 273 20.80 -6.81 -8.99
N ALA A 274 21.81 -7.14 -9.83
CA ALA A 274 23.15 -7.41 -9.35
C ALA A 274 23.77 -6.19 -8.64
N ALA A 275 23.49 -4.98 -9.12
CA ALA A 275 23.89 -3.73 -8.45
C ALA A 275 23.19 -3.57 -7.11
N PHE A 276 21.86 -3.80 -7.05
CA PHE A 276 21.09 -3.78 -5.80
C PHE A 276 21.61 -4.80 -4.79
N LYS A 277 21.90 -6.03 -5.23
CA LYS A 277 22.42 -7.10 -4.39
C LYS A 277 23.83 -6.78 -3.82
N ARG A 278 24.63 -5.99 -4.56
CA ARG A 278 25.95 -5.52 -4.09
C ARG A 278 25.87 -4.53 -2.94
N LEU A 279 24.75 -3.80 -2.82
CA LEU A 279 24.56 -2.84 -1.72
C LEU A 279 24.41 -3.53 -0.36
N LYS A 280 24.13 -4.85 -0.31
CA LYS A 280 24.00 -5.67 0.93
C LYS A 280 23.19 -4.99 2.06
N ILE A 281 22.21 -4.13 1.70
CA ILE A 281 21.46 -3.33 2.66
C ILE A 281 20.61 -4.22 3.55
N LEU A 282 20.06 -5.32 2.99
CA LEU A 282 19.21 -6.26 3.73
C LEU A 282 19.70 -7.70 3.57
N PRO A 283 19.71 -8.51 4.64
CA PRO A 283 19.89 -9.95 4.54
C PRO A 283 18.78 -10.60 3.71
N LYS A 284 19.12 -11.67 2.98
CA LYS A 284 18.12 -12.48 2.23
C LYS A 284 17.09 -13.15 3.14
N ASP A 285 17.44 -13.33 4.39
CA ASP A 285 16.70 -13.99 5.44
C ASP A 285 16.47 -13.05 6.62
N LEU A 286 16.18 -11.77 6.31
CA LEU A 286 15.92 -10.77 7.35
C LEU A 286 14.89 -11.29 8.35
N ALA A 287 15.27 -11.28 9.62
CA ALA A 287 14.44 -11.66 10.74
C ALA A 287 14.70 -10.73 11.91
N PHE A 288 13.67 -10.35 12.63
CA PHE A 288 13.81 -9.56 13.85
C PHE A 288 12.61 -9.72 14.78
N TYR A 289 12.86 -9.44 16.06
CA TYR A 289 11.84 -9.18 17.06
C TYR A 289 12.19 -7.88 17.78
N THR A 290 11.26 -6.95 17.85
CA THR A 290 11.45 -5.64 18.48
C THR A 290 10.39 -5.40 19.53
N VAL A 291 10.79 -4.71 20.59
CA VAL A 291 9.91 -4.24 21.67
C VAL A 291 10.16 -2.76 21.90
N LYS A 292 9.09 -1.97 21.92
CA LYS A 292 9.11 -0.56 22.32
C LYS A 292 8.48 -0.43 23.71
N GLN A 293 9.16 0.30 24.56
CA GLN A 293 8.71 0.64 25.92
C GLN A 293 8.64 2.16 26.06
N ASN A 294 7.53 2.69 26.51
CA ASN A 294 7.44 4.06 26.99
C ASN A 294 7.92 4.10 28.45
N THR A 295 8.62 5.16 28.80
CA THR A 295 9.09 5.40 30.18
C THR A 295 8.87 6.86 30.54
N ALA A 296 8.97 7.17 31.81
CA ALA A 296 8.87 8.55 32.28
C ALA A 296 9.95 9.49 31.67
N GLU A 297 11.01 8.94 31.10
CA GLU A 297 12.14 9.69 30.53
C GLU A 297 12.18 9.67 29.00
N GLY A 298 11.31 8.89 28.34
CA GLY A 298 11.24 8.77 26.90
C GLY A 298 10.97 7.35 26.42
N PHE A 299 11.52 6.96 25.27
CA PHE A 299 11.32 5.65 24.67
C PHE A 299 12.55 4.78 24.72
N ILE A 300 12.34 3.49 25.01
CA ILE A 300 13.34 2.45 24.82
C ILE A 300 12.85 1.50 23.74
N HIS A 301 13.67 1.32 22.71
CA HIS A 301 13.45 0.38 21.64
C HIS A 301 14.51 -0.71 21.68
N THR A 302 14.13 -1.95 21.97
CA THR A 302 15.02 -3.11 22.01
C THR A 302 14.72 -4.02 20.83
N SER A 303 15.74 -4.52 20.15
CA SER A 303 15.62 -5.37 18.97
C SER A 303 16.63 -6.50 18.95
N ASN A 304 16.19 -7.72 18.72
CA ASN A 304 17.04 -8.81 18.26
C ASN A 304 16.83 -8.99 16.76
N ASN A 305 17.92 -8.95 15.98
CA ASN A 305 17.83 -8.95 14.52
C ASN A 305 19.12 -9.49 13.87
N ASN A 306 19.05 -9.82 12.58
CA ASN A 306 20.20 -10.22 11.78
C ASN A 306 20.67 -9.14 10.78
N LEU A 307 20.29 -7.89 11.02
CA LEU A 307 20.79 -6.74 10.25
C LEU A 307 22.29 -6.50 10.54
N PRO A 308 23.01 -5.76 9.68
CA PRO A 308 24.31 -5.21 10.04
C PRO A 308 24.26 -4.42 11.36
N LEU A 309 25.35 -4.37 12.10
CA LEU A 309 25.43 -3.65 13.38
C LEU A 309 24.86 -2.23 13.25
N GLY A 310 23.96 -1.87 14.16
CA GLY A 310 23.26 -0.58 14.13
C GLY A 310 22.12 -0.47 13.09
N GLY A 311 21.88 -1.52 12.31
CA GLY A 311 20.84 -1.52 11.27
C GLY A 311 19.41 -1.46 11.80
N SER A 312 19.18 -1.78 13.07
CA SER A 312 17.84 -1.71 13.69
C SER A 312 17.28 -0.29 13.78
N ALA A 313 18.13 0.74 13.72
CA ALA A 313 17.66 2.14 13.70
C ALA A 313 16.72 2.46 12.53
N ILE A 314 16.84 1.73 11.41
CA ILE A 314 15.99 1.90 10.24
C ILE A 314 14.71 1.02 10.27
N LEU A 315 14.62 0.06 11.21
CA LEU A 315 13.48 -0.87 11.29
C LEU A 315 12.12 -0.16 11.41
N PRO A 316 11.93 0.88 12.25
CA PRO A 316 10.66 1.57 12.33
C PRO A 316 10.22 2.17 11.00
N ALA A 317 11.15 2.77 10.26
CA ALA A 317 10.85 3.35 8.94
C ALA A 317 10.55 2.27 7.89
N MET A 318 11.21 1.11 7.97
CA MET A 318 10.98 -0.03 7.06
C MET A 318 9.64 -0.71 7.32
N LEU A 319 9.21 -0.80 8.57
CA LEU A 319 7.92 -1.42 8.93
C LEU A 319 6.74 -0.61 8.39
N VAL A 320 6.77 0.71 8.58
CA VAL A 320 5.76 1.60 8.01
C VAL A 320 5.82 1.57 6.49
N GLY A 321 7.02 1.61 5.90
CA GLY A 321 7.22 1.55 4.45
C GLY A 321 6.86 0.21 3.82
N GLY A 322 7.19 -0.93 4.46
CA GLY A 322 7.00 -2.28 3.92
C GLY A 322 5.54 -2.71 3.87
N VAL A 323 4.78 -2.51 4.94
CA VAL A 323 3.35 -2.83 4.98
C VAL A 323 2.55 -1.87 4.07
N VAL A 324 2.89 -0.58 4.10
CA VAL A 324 2.31 0.41 3.19
C VAL A 324 2.69 0.09 1.73
N ALA A 325 3.92 -0.34 1.47
CA ALA A 325 4.34 -0.75 0.13
C ALA A 325 3.61 -2.01 -0.36
N ALA A 326 3.41 -3.03 0.48
CA ALA A 326 2.67 -4.24 0.10
C ALA A 326 1.20 -3.95 -0.27
N ILE A 327 0.58 -2.97 0.39
CA ILE A 327 -0.79 -2.51 0.10
C ILE A 327 -0.80 -1.44 -1.00
N ALA A 328 0.21 -0.57 -1.04
CA ALA A 328 0.28 0.57 -1.94
C ALA A 328 0.85 0.24 -3.33
N VAL A 329 1.72 -0.77 -3.46
CA VAL A 329 2.36 -1.10 -4.75
C VAL A 329 1.34 -1.44 -5.85
N PRO A 330 0.31 -2.30 -5.65
CA PRO A 330 -0.71 -2.51 -6.67
C PRO A 330 -1.52 -1.25 -7.00
N ASN A 331 -1.85 -0.45 -5.96
CA ASN A 331 -2.58 0.81 -6.12
C ASN A 331 -1.70 1.89 -6.77
N TYR A 332 -0.43 1.98 -6.40
CA TYR A 332 0.54 2.90 -6.99
C TYR A 332 0.79 2.57 -8.47
N LEU A 333 1.02 1.29 -8.81
CA LEU A 333 1.18 0.86 -10.20
C LEU A 333 -0.06 1.15 -11.04
N THR A 334 -1.25 0.95 -10.47
CA THR A 334 -2.52 1.29 -11.12
C THR A 334 -2.65 2.80 -11.29
N ALA A 335 -2.33 3.60 -10.27
CA ALA A 335 -2.38 5.07 -10.33
C ALA A 335 -1.36 5.62 -11.33
N MET A 336 -0.14 5.10 -11.33
CA MET A 336 0.92 5.45 -12.29
C MET A 336 0.50 5.13 -13.72
N ASN A 337 -0.04 3.92 -13.98
CA ASN A 337 -0.50 3.55 -15.32
C ASN A 337 -1.73 4.38 -15.75
N LYS A 338 -2.64 4.75 -14.84
CA LYS A 338 -3.71 5.72 -15.13
C LYS A 338 -3.16 7.10 -15.49
N GLY A 339 -2.11 7.55 -14.81
CA GLY A 339 -1.39 8.79 -15.13
C GLY A 339 -0.80 8.74 -16.54
N LYS A 340 -0.05 7.67 -16.86
CA LYS A 340 0.52 7.44 -18.19
C LYS A 340 -0.55 7.35 -19.28
N GLN A 341 -1.65 6.66 -19.04
CA GLN A 341 -2.77 6.56 -19.99
C GLN A 341 -3.37 7.94 -20.29
N LYS A 342 -3.57 8.77 -19.26
CA LYS A 342 -4.07 10.15 -19.45
C LYS A 342 -3.08 11.03 -20.21
N ALA A 343 -1.78 10.93 -19.93
CA ALA A 343 -0.73 11.65 -20.64
C ALA A 343 -0.71 11.25 -22.13
N THR A 344 -0.71 9.93 -22.43
CA THR A 344 -0.80 9.41 -23.79
C THR A 344 -2.01 9.97 -24.55
N MET A 345 -3.20 9.97 -23.91
CA MET A 345 -4.39 10.55 -24.51
C MET A 345 -4.27 12.06 -24.74
N GLY A 346 -3.63 12.80 -23.82
CA GLY A 346 -3.33 14.22 -23.98
C GLY A 346 -2.41 14.51 -25.16
N ASP A 347 -1.35 13.70 -25.32
CA ASP A 347 -0.42 13.79 -26.43
C ASP A 347 -1.11 13.50 -27.77
N MET A 348 -1.97 12.46 -27.82
CA MET A 348 -2.76 12.14 -29.02
C MET A 348 -3.71 13.28 -29.41
N VAL A 349 -4.35 13.97 -28.46
CA VAL A 349 -5.15 15.16 -28.72
C VAL A 349 -4.28 16.30 -29.28
N THR A 350 -3.09 16.51 -28.70
CA THR A 350 -2.14 17.52 -29.13
C THR A 350 -1.69 17.28 -30.57
N ILE A 351 -1.31 16.05 -30.92
CA ILE A 351 -0.96 15.64 -32.29
C ILE A 351 -2.15 15.86 -33.23
N SER A 352 -3.35 15.48 -32.79
CA SER A 352 -4.58 15.63 -33.59
C SER A 352 -4.89 17.10 -33.91
N HIS A 353 -4.66 18.02 -32.98
CA HIS A 353 -4.82 19.47 -33.22
C HIS A 353 -3.81 19.99 -34.25
N ALA A 354 -2.56 19.54 -34.19
CA ALA A 354 -1.54 19.91 -35.18
C ALA A 354 -1.90 19.40 -36.58
N VAL A 355 -2.37 18.15 -36.69
CA VAL A 355 -2.83 17.59 -37.98
C VAL A 355 -4.05 18.36 -38.51
N LYS A 356 -5.00 18.72 -37.66
CA LYS A 356 -6.16 19.54 -38.08
C LYS A 356 -5.74 20.93 -38.57
N ALA A 357 -4.77 21.58 -37.94
CA ALA A 357 -4.24 22.85 -38.40
C ALA A 357 -3.58 22.72 -39.78
N TYR A 358 -2.83 21.63 -39.99
CA TYR A 358 -2.24 21.30 -41.31
C TYR A 358 -3.33 21.09 -42.38
N ILE A 359 -4.42 20.34 -42.03
CA ILE A 359 -5.53 20.10 -42.97
C ILE A 359 -6.23 21.43 -43.33
N ALA A 360 -6.45 22.33 -42.34
CA ALA A 360 -7.03 23.63 -42.62
C ALA A 360 -6.21 24.48 -43.59
N ASP A 361 -4.86 24.34 -43.59
CA ASP A 361 -3.97 25.06 -44.48
C ASP A 361 -3.77 24.34 -45.87
N LYS A 362 -3.69 23.02 -45.88
CA LYS A 362 -3.32 22.23 -47.07
C LYS A 362 -4.48 21.52 -47.77
N GLY A 363 -5.66 21.44 -47.12
CA GLY A 363 -6.86 20.76 -47.65
C GLY A 363 -6.81 19.22 -47.58
N HIS A 364 -5.77 18.64 -47.02
CA HIS A 364 -5.61 17.19 -46.84
C HIS A 364 -4.77 16.87 -45.60
N ALA A 365 -4.91 15.65 -45.06
CA ALA A 365 -4.06 15.18 -43.96
C ALA A 365 -2.60 14.94 -44.44
N PRO A 366 -1.61 15.08 -43.54
CA PRO A 366 -0.22 14.74 -43.83
C PRO A 366 -0.10 13.31 -44.39
N LYS A 367 0.68 13.09 -45.47
CA LYS A 367 0.84 11.76 -46.10
C LYS A 367 1.95 10.92 -45.48
N ALA A 368 2.26 11.17 -44.22
CA ALA A 368 3.27 10.46 -43.43
C ALA A 368 2.88 8.99 -43.17
N LYS A 369 3.87 8.10 -43.14
CA LYS A 369 3.72 6.69 -42.76
C LYS A 369 4.32 6.40 -41.37
N THR A 370 5.19 7.28 -40.90
CA THR A 370 5.88 7.17 -39.60
C THR A 370 5.72 8.47 -38.80
N MET A 371 5.91 8.40 -37.48
CA MET A 371 5.91 9.61 -36.64
C MET A 371 7.09 10.55 -36.97
N VAL A 372 8.18 10.01 -37.50
CA VAL A 372 9.33 10.81 -37.95
C VAL A 372 8.95 11.67 -39.16
N GLU A 373 8.29 11.07 -40.17
CA GLU A 373 7.77 11.79 -41.34
C GLU A 373 6.70 12.82 -40.95
N LEU A 374 5.78 12.43 -40.08
CA LEU A 374 4.73 13.34 -39.56
C LEU A 374 5.34 14.55 -38.84
N LYS A 375 6.42 14.34 -38.08
CA LYS A 375 7.16 15.43 -37.42
C LYS A 375 7.76 16.41 -38.44
N GLN A 376 8.29 15.92 -39.55
CA GLN A 376 8.88 16.78 -40.59
C GLN A 376 7.82 17.69 -41.23
N GLU A 377 6.60 17.19 -41.40
CA GLU A 377 5.50 17.96 -42.01
C GLU A 377 4.86 18.98 -41.01
N LEU A 378 4.84 18.65 -39.72
CA LEU A 378 4.13 19.45 -38.73
C LEU A 378 5.03 20.45 -37.96
N VAL A 379 6.30 20.15 -37.75
CA VAL A 379 7.23 20.99 -36.98
C VAL A 379 8.05 21.87 -37.93
N PRO A 380 8.23 23.16 -37.64
CA PRO A 380 7.70 23.93 -36.47
C PRO A 380 6.37 24.63 -36.72
N ASN A 381 5.79 24.54 -37.94
CA ASN A 381 4.72 25.42 -38.40
C ASN A 381 3.37 25.19 -37.67
N TYR A 382 3.02 23.95 -37.36
CA TYR A 382 1.74 23.59 -36.76
C TYR A 382 1.88 23.16 -35.29
N ILE A 383 3.10 22.79 -34.89
CA ILE A 383 3.45 22.45 -33.51
C ILE A 383 4.94 22.69 -33.29
N LYS A 384 5.31 23.24 -32.12
CA LYS A 384 6.73 23.47 -31.78
C LYS A 384 7.51 22.17 -31.54
N MET A 385 6.86 21.20 -30.91
CA MET A 385 7.44 19.89 -30.60
C MET A 385 6.36 18.83 -30.71
N LEU A 386 6.54 17.82 -31.56
CA LEU A 386 5.62 16.70 -31.74
C LEU A 386 5.98 15.55 -30.79
N PRO A 387 5.08 15.08 -29.92
CA PRO A 387 5.27 13.85 -29.18
C PRO A 387 5.29 12.67 -30.15
N CYS A 388 6.43 11.94 -30.23
CA CYS A 388 6.52 10.76 -31.09
C CYS A 388 6.21 9.46 -30.35
N ASN A 389 6.39 9.45 -29.03
CA ASN A 389 6.17 8.26 -28.19
C ASN A 389 5.08 8.52 -27.16
N ASP A 390 4.33 7.48 -26.82
CA ASP A 390 3.36 7.51 -25.74
C ASP A 390 4.05 7.55 -24.35
N ALA A 391 3.29 7.73 -23.29
CA ALA A 391 3.84 7.85 -21.94
C ALA A 391 4.45 6.54 -21.39
N TRP A 392 4.30 5.41 -22.06
CA TRP A 392 5.02 4.17 -21.76
C TRP A 392 6.32 4.02 -22.55
N GLY A 393 6.58 4.94 -23.53
CA GLY A 393 7.80 4.99 -24.33
C GLY A 393 7.69 4.26 -25.67
N HIS A 394 6.49 3.86 -26.09
CA HIS A 394 6.24 3.21 -27.38
C HIS A 394 5.84 4.26 -28.41
N GLU A 395 6.32 4.09 -29.64
CA GLU A 395 6.02 5.01 -30.75
C GLU A 395 4.52 5.02 -31.06
N PHE A 396 3.96 6.23 -31.31
CA PHE A 396 2.60 6.37 -31.83
C PHE A 396 2.51 5.85 -33.27
N HIS A 397 1.33 5.34 -33.60
CA HIS A 397 0.97 4.97 -34.97
C HIS A 397 0.16 6.09 -35.60
N TYR A 398 0.40 6.37 -36.87
CA TYR A 398 -0.34 7.36 -37.63
C TYR A 398 -0.80 6.76 -38.97
N THR A 399 -1.98 7.15 -39.45
CA THR A 399 -2.48 6.84 -40.77
C THR A 399 -3.37 7.98 -41.28
N ALA A 400 -3.37 8.19 -42.61
CA ALA A 400 -4.18 9.19 -43.29
C ALA A 400 -4.89 8.59 -44.49
N GLY A 401 -5.91 9.31 -45.02
CA GLY A 401 -6.62 8.90 -46.25
C GLY A 401 -7.58 7.72 -46.03
N MET A 402 -8.02 7.45 -44.80
CA MET A 402 -8.98 6.38 -44.50
C MET A 402 -10.33 6.65 -45.17
N ASP A 403 -11.00 5.59 -45.59
CA ASP A 403 -12.31 5.63 -46.29
C ASP A 403 -12.35 6.53 -47.53
N GLY A 404 -11.22 6.71 -48.21
CA GLY A 404 -11.11 7.54 -49.41
C GLY A 404 -11.21 9.04 -49.19
N LYS A 405 -11.19 9.51 -47.97
CA LYS A 405 -11.28 10.94 -47.59
C LYS A 405 -9.87 11.50 -47.36
N ALA A 406 -9.47 12.49 -48.16
CA ALA A 406 -8.12 13.09 -48.11
C ALA A 406 -7.85 13.77 -46.72
N GLU A 407 -8.85 14.21 -46.00
CA GLU A 407 -8.74 14.86 -44.70
C GLU A 407 -8.77 13.86 -43.54
N ALA A 408 -9.13 12.58 -43.77
CA ALA A 408 -9.28 11.62 -42.70
C ALA A 408 -7.94 11.14 -42.18
N PHE A 409 -7.78 11.07 -40.87
CA PHE A 409 -6.58 10.59 -40.20
C PHE A 409 -6.90 9.90 -38.87
N CYS A 410 -6.02 9.00 -38.44
CA CYS A 410 -6.07 8.40 -37.12
C CYS A 410 -4.68 8.35 -36.48
N ILE A 411 -4.65 8.42 -35.14
CA ILE A 411 -3.47 8.25 -34.31
C ILE A 411 -3.76 7.13 -33.33
N GLY A 412 -2.80 6.19 -33.13
CA GLY A 412 -2.95 5.03 -32.29
C GLY A 412 -1.79 4.88 -31.30
N SER A 413 -2.09 4.35 -30.11
CA SER A 413 -1.09 3.84 -29.16
C SER A 413 -1.39 2.40 -28.86
N GLY A 414 -0.37 1.53 -28.83
CA GLY A 414 -0.47 0.12 -28.41
C GLY A 414 -0.58 -0.05 -26.89
N GLY A 415 -0.76 1.03 -26.14
CA GLY A 415 -0.86 0.99 -24.69
C GLY A 415 0.43 0.53 -24.00
N LYS A 416 0.31 0.05 -22.77
CA LYS A 416 1.45 -0.31 -21.90
C LYS A 416 2.36 -1.40 -22.49
N ASN A 417 1.84 -2.34 -23.27
CA ASN A 417 2.64 -3.42 -23.87
C ASN A 417 3.24 -3.05 -25.23
N GLY A 418 2.87 -1.89 -25.81
CA GLY A 418 3.36 -1.39 -27.09
C GLY A 418 2.88 -2.17 -28.30
N VAL A 419 1.95 -3.11 -28.14
CA VAL A 419 1.43 -3.95 -29.22
C VAL A 419 0.16 -3.33 -29.80
N PHE A 420 0.27 -2.65 -30.92
CA PHE A 420 -0.88 -2.06 -31.60
C PHE A 420 -1.60 -3.11 -32.47
N LYS A 421 -2.89 -3.32 -32.19
CA LYS A 421 -3.72 -4.36 -32.84
C LYS A 421 -4.43 -3.89 -34.11
N GLY A 422 -4.18 -2.64 -34.52
CA GLY A 422 -4.72 -2.06 -35.75
C GLY A 422 -5.95 -1.16 -35.57
N TRP A 423 -6.38 -0.58 -36.68
CA TRP A 423 -7.36 0.51 -36.73
C TRP A 423 -8.82 0.09 -36.64
N GLN A 424 -9.13 -1.19 -36.77
CA GLN A 424 -10.50 -1.74 -36.83
C GLN A 424 -11.23 -1.77 -35.47
N GLN A 425 -10.58 -1.34 -34.40
CA GLN A 425 -11.13 -1.36 -33.05
C GLN A 425 -12.04 -0.16 -32.81
N SER A 426 -13.20 -0.39 -32.17
CA SER A 426 -14.15 0.65 -31.80
C SER A 426 -14.76 0.40 -30.43
N GLY A 427 -15.21 1.49 -29.75
CA GLY A 427 -15.87 1.45 -28.46
C GLY A 427 -15.00 1.82 -27.29
N PHE A 428 -15.57 1.83 -26.08
CA PHE A 428 -14.89 2.27 -24.86
C PHE A 428 -14.91 1.18 -23.81
N TYR A 429 -13.75 0.99 -23.13
CA TYR A 429 -13.59 0.02 -22.05
C TYR A 429 -13.42 0.68 -20.68
N THR A 430 -13.87 -0.01 -19.62
CA THR A 430 -13.61 0.43 -18.25
C THR A 430 -12.31 -0.18 -17.75
N VAL A 431 -11.45 0.65 -17.13
CA VAL A 431 -10.19 0.20 -16.54
C VAL A 431 -10.47 -0.30 -15.13
N THR A 432 -10.57 -1.62 -14.96
CA THR A 432 -10.77 -2.30 -13.67
C THR A 432 -9.55 -3.12 -13.25
N GLU A 433 -8.67 -3.49 -14.21
CA GLU A 433 -7.51 -4.35 -13.99
C GLU A 433 -6.27 -3.77 -14.69
N VAL A 434 -5.09 -4.16 -14.22
CA VAL A 434 -3.79 -3.68 -14.78
C VAL A 434 -3.61 -4.08 -16.24
N ARG A 435 -4.14 -5.24 -16.66
CA ARG A 435 -4.11 -5.69 -18.06
C ARG A 435 -4.94 -4.80 -19.01
N HIS A 436 -5.85 -3.98 -18.48
CA HIS A 436 -6.62 -3.05 -19.32
C HIS A 436 -5.78 -1.88 -19.82
N PHE A 437 -4.60 -1.64 -19.25
CA PHE A 437 -3.63 -0.68 -19.81
C PHE A 437 -2.86 -1.20 -21.02
N ASP A 438 -2.90 -2.52 -21.29
CA ASP A 438 -2.32 -3.14 -22.48
C ASP A 438 -3.22 -3.02 -23.72
N LYS A 439 -4.42 -2.43 -23.58
CA LYS A 439 -5.35 -2.18 -24.69
C LYS A 439 -4.95 -0.93 -25.44
N ASP A 440 -5.20 -0.96 -26.75
CA ASP A 440 -4.96 0.16 -27.64
C ASP A 440 -5.78 1.40 -27.26
N ILE A 441 -5.33 2.54 -27.72
CA ILE A 441 -6.05 3.82 -27.67
C ILE A 441 -6.00 4.40 -29.07
N ILE A 442 -7.16 4.79 -29.64
CA ILE A 442 -7.25 5.31 -31.00
C ILE A 442 -8.10 6.60 -31.00
N ILE A 443 -7.56 7.63 -31.65
CA ILE A 443 -8.25 8.88 -31.93
C ILE A 443 -8.29 9.07 -33.44
N CYS A 444 -9.47 9.29 -34.02
CA CYS A 444 -9.65 9.56 -35.44
C CYS A 444 -10.36 10.90 -35.63
N ASN A 445 -9.84 11.74 -36.53
CA ASN A 445 -10.40 13.05 -36.85
C ASN A 445 -10.67 13.92 -35.59
N GLY A 446 -9.87 13.73 -34.53
CA GLY A 446 -9.97 14.49 -33.27
C GLY A 446 -10.94 13.93 -32.24
N ALA A 447 -11.56 12.79 -32.48
CA ALA A 447 -12.42 12.10 -31.52
C ALA A 447 -11.89 10.71 -31.20
N PHE A 448 -11.88 10.30 -29.92
CA PHE A 448 -11.51 8.94 -29.56
C PHE A 448 -12.54 7.96 -30.07
N THR A 449 -12.08 6.96 -30.85
CA THR A 449 -12.90 5.88 -31.40
C THR A 449 -12.76 4.59 -30.60
N PHE A 450 -11.57 4.39 -29.98
CA PHE A 450 -11.30 3.27 -29.09
C PHE A 450 -10.43 3.73 -27.91
N GLY A 451 -10.82 3.37 -26.67
CA GLY A 451 -10.06 3.78 -25.51
C GLY A 451 -10.79 3.60 -24.17
N PRO A 452 -10.20 4.06 -23.06
CA PRO A 452 -10.83 4.01 -21.75
C PRO A 452 -12.03 4.97 -21.68
N LYS A 453 -13.07 4.59 -20.94
CA LYS A 453 -14.20 5.50 -20.62
C LYS A 453 -13.68 6.68 -19.79
N ILE A 454 -13.85 7.88 -20.30
CA ILE A 454 -13.58 9.12 -19.55
C ILE A 454 -14.85 9.43 -18.72
N LYS A 455 -14.74 9.46 -17.39
CA LYS A 455 -15.82 9.99 -16.55
C LYS A 455 -15.92 11.50 -16.85
N SER A 456 -16.94 11.92 -17.58
CA SER A 456 -17.30 13.33 -17.66
C SER A 456 -17.60 13.80 -16.24
N LYS A 457 -16.96 14.88 -15.77
CA LYS A 457 -17.46 15.61 -14.61
C LYS A 457 -18.86 16.13 -15.01
N SER A 458 -19.92 15.48 -14.55
CA SER A 458 -21.24 16.10 -14.63
C SER A 458 -21.14 17.43 -13.91
N LYS A 459 -21.29 18.53 -14.64
CA LYS A 459 -21.55 19.83 -14.03
C LYS A 459 -22.83 19.64 -13.23
N LYS A 460 -22.72 19.57 -11.90
CA LYS A 460 -23.86 19.83 -11.04
C LYS A 460 -24.26 21.29 -11.29
N LYS A 461 -25.40 21.46 -11.93
CA LYS A 461 -26.15 22.72 -11.89
C LYS A 461 -26.62 22.97 -10.46
#